data_93b1f1da828e6dc24e2c2ccf654805e1
#
_entry.id   93b1f1da828e6dc24e2c2ccf654805e1
#
_cell.length_a   1.000
_cell.length_b   1.000
_cell.length_c   1.000
_cell.angle_alpha   90.00
_cell.angle_beta   90.00
_cell.angle_gamma   90.00
#
_symmetry.space_group_name_H-M   'P 1'
#
loop_
_entity.id
_entity.type
_entity.pdbx_description
1 polymer ?
#
loop_
_entity_poly.entity_id
_entity_poly.type
_entity_poly.pdbx_seq_one_letter_code
_entity_poly.pdbx_strand_id
1 'polypeptide(L)'
;MVPKSFASKCWLIARAAAALGLAFGLLALTNPPRALAANDRFRATIPDGGAGESDLLRTPLQFEQAASGHPQSATQSLFSRCRRPPFSGTVSLYSPITAPVFDAIVNDTAFGFADGSSCYNPQNEQNIVINPANAQNVVTSSNEYRDNVHAVYYSRDGGQTWNNVFLPGWTRSSGGAGTFSHLDSCGDPVLAFSPDGQRLYYSGLVCNFDKFPRTLSGVAVAVSTNGGASWSAPTMVDYRASGDFFNDKEWVTAGPGNTVYLTWTKFYQGPRGLGYLRSPIVMASSSDGGKTWSSVKAVSDAAHPFNQGSQVAVAPDGALYVAYEGSDPATGYATDQLVVARSTNGGTSFLNSQVARVWDDLDCYPLQLPGAQGRQTLTNEQFRINSFPSMSIDPTTGGIAIVWADDQGAGNCGSGSATFSGVSSNQVKLVRSADGVHWTAPRTITAGAADKVYASVGAHAGRVVIGYYTRAYSPAPTATDRSCGIAELDSTTGNVVLPTDAGRANAAVCLDWAVRSSSDNFATEKRVTTQSSNPYITFAGSFIGDYTGTAVGADGKAVTVWTDFRGNPGLTPANQDALVGTGF
;
A
#
# COMPACT_ATOMS: atom_id res chain seq x y z
N MET A 1 27.13 -22.78 12.36
CA MET A 1 28.22 -22.04 13.05
C MET A 1 28.13 -20.62 12.55
N VAL A 2 27.68 -19.69 13.37
CA VAL A 2 27.64 -18.27 13.01
C VAL A 2 29.09 -17.76 13.03
N PRO A 3 29.54 -17.03 12.01
CA PRO A 3 30.90 -16.48 12.02
C PRO A 3 31.09 -15.56 13.22
N LYS A 4 32.17 -15.74 13.98
CA LYS A 4 32.49 -14.96 15.18
C LYS A 4 32.58 -13.43 14.94
N SER A 5 32.72 -13.00 13.70
CA SER A 5 32.74 -11.58 13.32
C SER A 5 31.37 -10.88 13.47
N PHE A 6 30.27 -11.59 13.25
CA PHE A 6 28.91 -11.03 13.34
C PHE A 6 28.53 -10.76 14.81
N ALA A 7 28.84 -11.70 15.70
CA ALA A 7 28.56 -11.51 17.13
C ALA A 7 29.37 -10.36 17.74
N SER A 8 30.59 -10.09 17.25
CA SER A 8 31.43 -8.99 17.77
C SER A 8 30.95 -7.61 17.31
N LYS A 9 30.41 -7.49 16.10
CA LYS A 9 29.86 -6.21 15.62
C LYS A 9 28.54 -5.86 16.31
N CYS A 10 27.64 -6.82 16.48
CA CYS A 10 26.43 -6.61 17.26
C CYS A 10 26.72 -6.27 18.73
N TRP A 11 27.77 -6.85 19.31
CA TRP A 11 28.14 -6.59 20.70
C TRP A 11 28.80 -5.22 20.91
N LEU A 12 29.55 -4.73 19.95
CA LEU A 12 30.12 -3.38 19.95
C LEU A 12 29.03 -2.30 19.81
N ILE A 13 28.02 -2.52 18.98
CA ILE A 13 26.87 -1.62 18.82
C ILE A 13 26.02 -1.59 20.10
N ALA A 14 25.80 -2.74 20.74
CA ALA A 14 25.08 -2.79 22.02
C ALA A 14 25.86 -2.14 23.17
N ARG A 15 27.18 -2.21 23.18
CA ARG A 15 28.01 -1.51 24.20
C ARG A 15 28.11 -0.01 23.99
N ALA A 16 28.14 0.46 22.77
CA ALA A 16 28.09 1.89 22.46
C ALA A 16 26.75 2.51 22.90
N ALA A 17 25.64 1.81 22.70
CA ALA A 17 24.32 2.24 23.15
C ALA A 17 24.19 2.26 24.68
N ALA A 18 24.79 1.30 25.39
CA ALA A 18 24.78 1.25 26.86
C ALA A 18 25.70 2.32 27.50
N ALA A 19 26.83 2.65 26.87
CA ALA A 19 27.74 3.69 27.37
C ALA A 19 27.23 5.11 27.14
N LEU A 20 26.43 5.34 26.08
CA LEU A 20 25.76 6.62 25.84
C LEU A 20 24.51 6.82 26.73
N GLY A 21 23.85 5.76 27.15
CA GLY A 21 22.65 5.83 27.97
C GLY A 21 22.88 6.38 29.40
N LEU A 22 24.11 6.33 29.91
CA LEU A 22 24.46 6.83 31.26
C LEU A 22 24.92 8.30 31.28
N ALA A 23 25.27 8.88 30.14
CA ALA A 23 25.72 10.28 30.06
C ALA A 23 24.60 11.28 29.69
N PHE A 24 23.42 10.81 29.29
CA PHE A 24 22.33 11.66 28.79
C PHE A 24 21.07 11.71 29.65
N GLY A 25 21.20 11.38 30.92
CA GLY A 25 20.07 11.39 31.87
C GLY A 25 19.42 12.75 32.16
N LEU A 26 19.93 13.85 31.62
CA LEU A 26 19.41 15.21 31.90
C LEU A 26 19.13 16.08 30.66
N LEU A 27 19.31 15.59 29.45
CA LEU A 27 19.05 16.36 28.22
C LEU A 27 18.00 15.72 27.31
N ALA A 28 17.24 14.75 27.80
CA ALA A 28 16.35 13.90 27.00
C ALA A 28 14.94 14.48 26.76
N LEU A 29 14.75 15.77 26.82
CA LEU A 29 13.42 16.40 26.58
C LEU A 29 13.33 17.24 25.31
N THR A 30 14.37 17.35 24.50
CA THR A 30 14.32 18.23 23.31
C THR A 30 14.84 17.67 21.99
N ASN A 31 15.46 16.47 21.96
CA ASN A 31 15.82 15.83 20.68
C ASN A 31 15.83 14.29 20.81
N PRO A 32 15.25 13.55 19.89
CA PRO A 32 15.37 12.09 19.89
C PRO A 32 16.84 11.71 19.63
N PRO A 33 17.37 10.70 20.35
CA PRO A 33 18.77 10.34 20.23
C PRO A 33 19.07 9.77 18.84
N ARG A 34 20.17 10.20 18.24
CA ARG A 34 20.74 9.72 16.97
C ARG A 34 20.98 8.20 16.87
N ALA A 35 20.71 7.43 17.92
CA ALA A 35 20.78 5.96 17.91
C ALA A 35 19.71 5.27 17.04
N LEU A 36 18.72 6.01 16.55
CA LEU A 36 17.67 5.51 15.66
C LEU A 36 18.17 5.24 14.23
N ALA A 37 19.18 5.96 13.76
CA ALA A 37 19.65 5.86 12.37
C ALA A 37 20.21 4.49 11.96
N ALA A 38 20.77 3.71 12.87
CA ALA A 38 21.28 2.37 12.54
C ALA A 38 20.17 1.30 12.47
N ASN A 39 19.07 1.52 13.18
CA ASN A 39 17.90 0.66 13.10
C ASN A 39 17.02 1.01 11.88
N ASP A 40 17.15 2.24 11.39
CA ASP A 40 16.33 2.74 10.30
C ASP A 40 16.75 2.19 8.91
N ARG A 41 17.98 1.71 8.75
CA ARG A 41 18.37 0.99 7.52
C ARG A 41 17.55 -0.28 7.30
N PHE A 42 17.33 -1.04 8.37
CA PHE A 42 16.46 -2.22 8.29
C PHE A 42 14.98 -1.87 8.19
N ARG A 43 14.59 -0.66 8.60
CA ARG A 43 13.20 -0.19 8.52
C ARG A 43 12.82 0.32 7.15
N ALA A 44 13.79 0.79 6.38
CA ALA A 44 13.52 1.26 5.03
C ALA A 44 13.52 0.13 4.00
N THR A 45 14.34 -0.90 4.25
CA THR A 45 14.29 -2.15 3.50
C THR A 45 12.99 -2.91 3.69
N ILE A 46 12.33 -2.66 4.83
CA ILE A 46 11.02 -3.18 5.17
C ILE A 46 10.22 -1.98 5.66
N PRO A 47 9.61 -1.22 4.73
CA PRO A 47 9.09 0.12 5.00
C PRO A 47 8.16 0.20 6.19
N ASP A 48 7.46 -0.89 6.53
CA ASP A 48 6.54 -0.93 7.65
C ASP A 48 7.02 -1.77 8.83
N GLY A 49 8.27 -2.23 8.80
CA GLY A 49 8.85 -3.03 9.86
C GLY A 49 9.46 -2.18 10.97
N GLY A 50 8.79 -1.98 12.03
CA GLY A 50 9.36 -1.33 13.20
C GLY A 50 8.46 -0.28 13.85
N ALA A 51 9.03 0.64 14.64
CA ALA A 51 8.25 1.61 15.40
C ALA A 51 7.36 2.53 14.55
N GLY A 52 7.55 2.56 13.24
CA GLY A 52 6.65 3.26 12.33
C GLY A 52 5.33 2.54 12.08
N GLU A 53 5.25 1.23 12.30
CA GLU A 53 3.98 0.50 12.22
C GLU A 53 2.98 0.95 13.28
N SER A 54 3.46 1.37 14.44
CA SER A 54 2.59 1.98 15.43
C SER A 54 1.88 3.21 14.88
N ASP A 55 2.45 3.88 13.88
CA ASP A 55 1.84 5.03 13.22
C ASP A 55 0.89 4.62 12.11
N LEU A 56 1.15 3.50 11.42
CA LEU A 56 0.19 2.88 10.48
C LEU A 56 -1.04 2.33 11.19
N LEU A 57 -0.84 1.84 12.40
CA LEU A 57 -1.88 1.30 13.26
C LEU A 57 -2.65 2.39 14.01
N ARG A 58 -2.14 3.61 13.99
CA ARG A 58 -2.90 4.75 14.46
C ARG A 58 -4.03 4.99 13.49
N THR A 59 -5.22 5.13 14.02
CA THR A 59 -6.33 5.68 13.25
C THR A 59 -5.87 6.99 12.59
N PRO A 60 -6.48 7.45 11.51
CA PRO A 60 -6.23 8.78 10.95
C PRO A 60 -6.13 9.87 12.01
N LEU A 61 -6.96 9.77 13.05
CA LEU A 61 -6.92 10.55 14.26
C LEU A 61 -5.57 10.57 14.96
N GLN A 62 -4.92 9.44 15.11
CA GLN A 62 -3.62 9.34 15.80
C GLN A 62 -2.48 9.86 14.92
N PHE A 63 -2.63 9.77 13.59
CA PHE A 63 -1.72 10.39 12.64
C PHE A 63 -1.78 11.92 12.70
N GLU A 64 -2.99 12.48 12.68
CA GLU A 64 -3.20 13.93 12.84
C GLU A 64 -2.69 14.43 14.20
N GLN A 65 -2.83 13.65 15.26
CA GLN A 65 -2.32 13.98 16.59
C GLN A 65 -0.80 13.94 16.66
N ALA A 66 -0.16 12.95 16.04
CA ALA A 66 1.30 12.87 16.01
C ALA A 66 1.90 14.01 15.17
N ALA A 67 1.21 14.42 14.09
CA ALA A 67 1.62 15.51 13.22
C ALA A 67 1.31 16.91 13.80
N SER A 68 0.23 17.05 14.58
CA SER A 68 -0.27 18.36 15.04
C SER A 68 0.08 18.70 16.49
N GLY A 69 0.61 17.74 17.26
CA GLY A 69 0.87 17.96 18.70
C GLY A 69 -0.37 18.24 19.55
N HIS A 70 -1.57 18.02 19.02
CA HIS A 70 -2.82 18.32 19.70
C HIS A 70 -3.27 17.20 20.63
N PRO A 71 -3.85 17.50 21.81
CA PRO A 71 -4.31 16.48 22.74
C PRO A 71 -5.46 15.65 22.17
N GLN A 72 -5.47 14.35 22.45
CA GLN A 72 -6.43 13.34 21.97
C GLN A 72 -7.91 13.73 22.07
N SER A 73 -8.27 14.61 23.01
CA SER A 73 -9.65 15.03 23.24
C SER A 73 -10.24 15.94 22.15
N ALA A 74 -9.42 16.72 21.45
CA ALA A 74 -9.92 17.65 20.43
C ALA A 74 -10.22 16.93 19.11
N THR A 75 -9.42 15.94 18.74
CA THR A 75 -9.56 15.18 17.50
C THR A 75 -10.64 14.11 17.61
N GLN A 76 -10.81 13.45 18.76
CA GLN A 76 -11.96 12.60 19.03
C GLN A 76 -13.29 13.36 18.90
N SER A 77 -13.32 14.66 19.23
CA SER A 77 -14.50 15.48 19.07
C SER A 77 -14.83 15.80 17.62
N LEU A 78 -13.85 15.91 16.73
CA LEU A 78 -14.06 16.15 15.29
C LEU A 78 -14.66 14.91 14.61
N PHE A 79 -14.10 13.74 14.83
CA PHE A 79 -14.64 12.48 14.27
C PHE A 79 -15.96 12.06 14.92
N SER A 80 -16.18 12.36 16.19
CA SER A 80 -17.49 12.10 16.84
C SER A 80 -18.61 12.94 16.24
N ARG A 81 -18.29 14.13 15.71
CA ARG A 81 -19.25 15.00 15.02
C ARG A 81 -19.60 14.50 13.61
N CYS A 82 -18.69 13.72 13.00
CA CYS A 82 -18.87 13.14 11.68
C CYS A 82 -19.49 11.75 11.70
N ARG A 83 -19.73 11.17 12.89
CA ARG A 83 -20.36 9.86 13.04
C ARG A 83 -21.83 9.94 12.63
N ARG A 84 -22.16 9.35 11.49
CA ARG A 84 -23.52 8.86 11.25
C ARG A 84 -23.69 7.49 11.89
N PRO A 85 -24.92 7.11 12.29
CA PRO A 85 -25.19 5.75 12.73
C PRO A 85 -24.75 4.76 11.64
N PRO A 86 -24.28 3.56 12.00
CA PRO A 86 -23.83 2.58 11.04
C PRO A 86 -24.91 2.35 10.00
N PHE A 87 -24.56 2.57 8.75
CA PHE A 87 -25.47 2.40 7.63
C PHE A 87 -25.45 0.93 7.21
N SER A 88 -26.52 0.21 7.45
CA SER A 88 -26.73 -1.14 6.93
C SER A 88 -27.49 -1.05 5.60
N GLY A 89 -26.77 -0.94 4.48
CA GLY A 89 -27.43 -0.91 3.19
C GLY A 89 -26.48 -0.57 2.03
N THR A 90 -26.91 -0.91 0.82
CA THR A 90 -26.23 -0.51 -0.42
C THR A 90 -26.60 0.94 -0.72
N VAL A 91 -25.61 1.81 -0.84
CA VAL A 91 -25.81 3.16 -1.35
C VAL A 91 -25.49 3.14 -2.83
N SER A 92 -26.49 3.37 -3.66
CA SER A 92 -26.30 3.58 -5.09
C SER A 92 -26.17 5.07 -5.35
N LEU A 93 -24.96 5.52 -5.66
CA LEU A 93 -24.76 6.85 -6.21
C LEU A 93 -24.62 6.73 -7.72
N TYR A 94 -25.55 7.30 -8.40
CA TYR A 94 -25.56 7.41 -9.85
C TYR A 94 -24.72 8.62 -10.23
N SER A 95 -23.50 8.42 -10.68
CA SER A 95 -22.80 9.40 -11.50
C SER A 95 -22.77 8.86 -12.92
N PRO A 96 -23.65 9.32 -13.82
CA PRO A 96 -23.60 8.90 -15.20
C PRO A 96 -22.34 9.48 -15.83
N ILE A 97 -21.34 8.63 -16.05
CA ILE A 97 -20.11 8.99 -16.71
C ILE A 97 -20.26 8.64 -18.18
N THR A 98 -20.22 9.66 -19.03
CA THR A 98 -20.25 9.47 -20.48
C THR A 98 -18.88 8.95 -20.96
N ALA A 99 -18.87 7.79 -21.59
CA ALA A 99 -17.64 7.22 -22.17
C ALA A 99 -17.04 8.12 -23.28
N PRO A 100 -15.70 8.11 -23.44
CA PRO A 100 -14.71 7.37 -22.66
C PRO A 100 -14.37 8.06 -21.33
N VAL A 101 -14.48 7.32 -20.25
CA VAL A 101 -14.15 7.82 -18.91
C VAL A 101 -12.64 7.81 -18.76
N PHE A 102 -12.04 8.97 -18.62
CA PHE A 102 -10.61 9.08 -18.37
C PHE A 102 -10.31 8.97 -16.86
N ASP A 103 -11.06 9.70 -16.03
CA ASP A 103 -10.98 9.59 -14.58
C ASP A 103 -12.34 9.88 -13.94
N ALA A 104 -12.70 9.07 -12.93
CA ALA A 104 -13.95 9.22 -12.21
C ALA A 104 -13.84 8.75 -10.76
N ILE A 105 -14.48 9.47 -9.85
CA ILE A 105 -14.58 9.09 -8.43
C ILE A 105 -15.51 7.89 -8.31
N VAL A 106 -15.08 6.84 -7.61
CA VAL A 106 -15.85 5.62 -7.40
C VAL A 106 -16.43 5.51 -6.00
N ASN A 107 -15.85 6.16 -5.01
CA ASN A 107 -16.34 6.20 -3.65
C ASN A 107 -17.50 7.21 -3.50
N ASP A 108 -18.30 6.99 -2.47
CA ASP A 108 -19.39 7.91 -2.12
C ASP A 108 -18.85 9.17 -1.43
N THR A 109 -18.73 10.25 -2.16
CA THR A 109 -18.29 11.56 -1.64
C THR A 109 -19.40 12.31 -0.90
N ALA A 110 -20.67 11.89 -1.02
CA ALA A 110 -21.81 12.62 -0.44
C ALA A 110 -21.93 12.42 1.09
N PHE A 111 -21.38 11.36 1.63
CA PHE A 111 -21.56 11.00 3.04
C PHE A 111 -20.68 11.78 4.03
N GLY A 112 -19.66 12.51 3.60
CA GLY A 112 -18.78 13.23 4.50
C GLY A 112 -19.13 14.68 4.77
N PHE A 113 -19.95 15.31 3.93
CA PHE A 113 -20.07 16.76 3.86
C PHE A 113 -21.51 17.27 3.79
N ALA A 114 -22.49 16.43 4.04
CA ALA A 114 -23.92 16.80 3.94
C ALA A 114 -24.35 17.97 4.86
N ASP A 115 -23.51 18.32 5.82
CA ASP A 115 -23.74 19.40 6.78
C ASP A 115 -22.77 20.58 6.64
N GLY A 116 -21.91 20.59 5.62
CA GLY A 116 -20.89 21.63 5.44
C GLY A 116 -19.76 21.54 6.49
N SER A 117 -19.66 20.44 7.22
CA SER A 117 -18.58 20.21 8.18
C SER A 117 -17.28 19.86 7.47
N SER A 118 -16.15 20.16 8.09
CA SER A 118 -14.80 19.82 7.61
C SER A 118 -14.43 18.35 7.89
N CYS A 119 -15.33 17.41 7.65
CA CYS A 119 -15.08 15.99 7.86
C CYS A 119 -14.29 15.42 6.70
N TYR A 120 -13.08 14.96 6.96
CA TYR A 120 -12.28 14.24 5.99
C TYR A 120 -12.61 12.74 6.07
N ASN A 121 -12.87 12.15 4.91
CA ASN A 121 -13.09 10.70 4.75
C ASN A 121 -12.14 10.17 3.69
N PRO A 122 -10.86 10.05 3.97
CA PRO A 122 -9.90 9.63 2.96
C PRO A 122 -10.12 8.18 2.55
N GLN A 123 -9.84 7.89 1.28
CA GLN A 123 -9.76 6.56 0.69
C GLN A 123 -8.39 6.42 0.01
N ASN A 124 -7.66 5.38 0.34
CA ASN A 124 -6.37 5.06 -0.27
C ASN A 124 -6.15 3.55 -0.36
N GLU A 125 -5.01 3.11 -0.91
CA GLU A 125 -4.67 1.70 -1.10
C GLU A 125 -5.72 0.94 -1.93
N GLN A 126 -5.95 1.42 -3.13
CA GLN A 126 -6.96 0.84 -4.01
C GLN A 126 -6.45 -0.45 -4.68
N ASN A 127 -7.31 -1.44 -4.71
CA ASN A 127 -7.15 -2.66 -5.51
C ASN A 127 -8.31 -2.79 -6.50
N ILE A 128 -8.08 -3.34 -7.68
CA ILE A 128 -9.11 -3.49 -8.73
C ILE A 128 -9.01 -4.84 -9.42
N VAL A 129 -10.17 -5.42 -9.71
CA VAL A 129 -10.29 -6.66 -10.45
C VAL A 129 -11.44 -6.61 -11.46
N ILE A 130 -11.27 -7.33 -12.56
CA ILE A 130 -12.30 -7.52 -13.57
C ILE A 130 -12.74 -8.97 -13.53
N ASN A 131 -14.05 -9.23 -13.56
CA ASN A 131 -14.58 -10.58 -13.59
C ASN A 131 -14.12 -11.31 -14.89
N PRO A 132 -13.40 -12.42 -14.81
CA PRO A 132 -12.87 -13.10 -15.98
C PRO A 132 -13.97 -13.66 -16.90
N ALA A 133 -15.17 -13.92 -16.37
CA ALA A 133 -16.32 -14.41 -17.14
C ALA A 133 -17.23 -13.25 -17.64
N ASN A 134 -17.04 -12.03 -17.15
CA ASN A 134 -17.87 -10.88 -17.54
C ASN A 134 -17.13 -9.55 -17.33
N ALA A 135 -16.50 -9.06 -18.39
CA ALA A 135 -15.71 -7.82 -18.35
C ALA A 135 -16.51 -6.56 -17.96
N GLN A 136 -17.85 -6.62 -17.98
CA GLN A 136 -18.71 -5.52 -17.50
C GLN A 136 -18.76 -5.46 -15.97
N ASN A 137 -18.41 -6.55 -15.27
CA ASN A 137 -18.34 -6.55 -13.81
C ASN A 137 -16.92 -6.23 -13.36
N VAL A 138 -16.72 -4.99 -12.96
CA VAL A 138 -15.47 -4.45 -12.42
C VAL A 138 -15.68 -4.13 -10.95
N VAL A 139 -14.72 -4.51 -10.11
CA VAL A 139 -14.82 -4.29 -8.66
C VAL A 139 -13.51 -3.70 -8.15
N THR A 140 -13.62 -2.65 -7.34
CA THR A 140 -12.48 -2.04 -6.65
C THR A 140 -12.76 -1.90 -5.16
N SER A 141 -11.72 -1.75 -4.38
CA SER A 141 -11.77 -1.54 -2.93
C SER A 141 -10.78 -0.47 -2.53
N SER A 142 -10.97 0.11 -1.36
CA SER A 142 -10.01 1.04 -0.75
C SER A 142 -10.06 0.93 0.77
N ASN A 143 -9.03 1.44 1.43
CA ASN A 143 -9.18 1.85 2.81
C ASN A 143 -10.33 2.85 2.90
N GLU A 144 -11.18 2.70 3.90
CA GLU A 144 -12.27 3.60 4.20
C GLU A 144 -12.16 4.07 5.64
N TYR A 145 -11.72 5.30 5.82
CA TYR A 145 -11.46 5.83 7.18
C TYR A 145 -12.72 6.41 7.85
N ARG A 146 -13.79 6.52 7.12
CA ARG A 146 -15.11 6.83 7.69
C ARG A 146 -15.64 5.59 8.42
N ASP A 147 -16.23 5.76 9.54
CA ASP A 147 -17.02 4.76 10.28
C ASP A 147 -16.29 3.44 10.65
N ASN A 148 -14.98 3.35 10.40
CA ASN A 148 -14.19 2.17 10.76
C ASN A 148 -14.75 0.87 10.12
N VAL A 149 -14.91 0.88 8.81
CA VAL A 149 -15.49 -0.21 8.01
C VAL A 149 -14.57 -0.61 6.86
N HIS A 150 -14.86 -1.73 6.23
CA HIS A 150 -14.27 -2.13 4.95
C HIS A 150 -15.26 -1.81 3.82
N ALA A 151 -14.75 -1.23 2.71
CA ALA A 151 -15.55 -0.77 1.59
C ALA A 151 -15.17 -1.43 0.27
N VAL A 152 -16.17 -1.67 -0.56
CA VAL A 152 -16.04 -2.17 -1.92
C VAL A 152 -16.94 -1.36 -2.84
N TYR A 153 -16.45 -1.11 -4.04
CA TYR A 153 -17.19 -0.40 -5.08
C TYR A 153 -17.28 -1.30 -6.30
N TYR A 154 -18.48 -1.54 -6.83
CA TYR A 154 -18.67 -2.42 -7.96
C TYR A 154 -19.42 -1.75 -9.11
N SER A 155 -19.04 -2.11 -10.32
CA SER A 155 -19.66 -1.72 -11.58
C SER A 155 -20.20 -2.95 -12.30
N ARG A 156 -21.25 -2.77 -13.11
CA ARG A 156 -21.83 -3.79 -13.99
C ARG A 156 -21.84 -3.38 -15.45
N ASP A 157 -21.22 -2.26 -15.75
CA ASP A 157 -21.18 -1.63 -17.08
C ASP A 157 -19.76 -1.26 -17.53
N GLY A 158 -18.76 -2.03 -17.04
CA GLY A 158 -17.37 -1.84 -17.41
C GLY A 158 -16.70 -0.62 -16.79
N GLY A 159 -17.20 -0.16 -15.63
CA GLY A 159 -16.63 0.95 -14.88
C GLY A 159 -17.26 2.31 -15.20
N GLN A 160 -18.41 2.35 -15.89
CA GLN A 160 -19.11 3.59 -16.21
C GLN A 160 -19.95 4.11 -15.02
N THR A 161 -20.56 3.20 -14.26
CA THR A 161 -21.29 3.54 -13.03
C THR A 161 -20.84 2.65 -11.89
N TRP A 162 -20.92 3.16 -10.65
CA TRP A 162 -20.41 2.48 -9.46
C TRP A 162 -21.41 2.47 -8.33
N ASN A 163 -21.44 1.37 -7.59
CA ASN A 163 -22.23 1.18 -6.39
C ASN A 163 -21.27 0.92 -5.21
N ASN A 164 -21.58 1.50 -4.05
CA ASN A 164 -20.77 1.38 -2.84
C ASN A 164 -21.39 0.34 -1.89
N VAL A 165 -20.55 -0.50 -1.30
CA VAL A 165 -20.96 -1.53 -0.33
C VAL A 165 -20.00 -1.51 0.85
N PHE A 166 -20.53 -1.39 2.07
CA PHE A 166 -19.78 -1.65 3.29
C PHE A 166 -19.93 -3.13 3.68
N LEU A 167 -18.81 -3.78 3.96
CA LEU A 167 -18.79 -5.20 4.26
C LEU A 167 -19.33 -5.46 5.67
N PRO A 168 -20.34 -6.34 5.83
CA PRO A 168 -20.93 -6.61 7.13
C PRO A 168 -20.03 -7.50 7.99
N GLY A 169 -20.06 -7.29 9.30
CA GLY A 169 -19.50 -8.23 10.27
C GLY A 169 -17.98 -8.15 10.48
N TRP A 170 -17.29 -7.20 9.89
CA TRP A 170 -15.82 -7.09 9.97
C TRP A 170 -15.31 -6.41 11.23
N THR A 171 -16.02 -5.41 11.69
CA THR A 171 -15.59 -4.55 12.79
C THR A 171 -16.72 -4.34 13.78
N ARG A 172 -16.38 -3.78 14.93
CA ARG A 172 -17.40 -3.34 15.92
C ARG A 172 -18.44 -2.39 15.31
N SER A 173 -18.04 -1.60 14.32
CA SER A 173 -18.92 -0.63 13.64
C SER A 173 -19.78 -1.26 12.55
N SER A 174 -19.34 -2.35 11.92
CA SER A 174 -20.08 -3.05 10.85
C SER A 174 -20.88 -4.27 11.34
N GLY A 175 -21.11 -4.41 12.65
CA GLY A 175 -21.88 -5.51 13.23
C GLY A 175 -21.08 -6.79 13.44
N GLY A 176 -19.77 -6.69 13.69
CA GLY A 176 -18.90 -7.83 13.97
C GLY A 176 -19.37 -8.67 15.15
N ALA A 177 -19.28 -10.00 15.01
CA ALA A 177 -19.64 -10.97 16.05
C ALA A 177 -18.41 -11.75 16.52
N GLY A 178 -18.45 -12.32 17.73
CA GLY A 178 -17.33 -13.05 18.30
C GLY A 178 -16.07 -12.18 18.40
N THR A 179 -14.94 -12.63 17.84
CA THR A 179 -13.69 -11.85 17.83
C THR A 179 -13.84 -10.50 17.13
N PHE A 180 -14.60 -10.43 16.04
CA PHE A 180 -14.79 -9.21 15.27
C PHE A 180 -15.57 -8.09 16.03
N SER A 181 -16.31 -8.44 17.11
CA SER A 181 -17.04 -7.43 17.91
C SER A 181 -16.13 -6.46 18.66
N HIS A 182 -14.83 -6.74 18.74
CA HIS A 182 -13.83 -5.92 19.42
C HIS A 182 -12.77 -5.36 18.48
N LEU A 183 -12.91 -5.59 17.15
CA LEU A 183 -11.93 -5.21 16.17
C LEU A 183 -12.36 -3.97 15.39
N ASP A 184 -11.37 -3.30 14.88
CA ASP A 184 -11.44 -2.13 14.01
C ASP A 184 -10.88 -2.50 12.62
N SER A 185 -11.16 -1.71 11.60
CA SER A 185 -10.53 -1.82 10.30
C SER A 185 -9.06 -1.38 10.40
N CYS A 186 -8.16 -2.16 9.83
CA CYS A 186 -6.74 -1.83 9.68
C CYS A 186 -6.33 -1.65 8.22
N GLY A 187 -7.29 -1.71 7.31
CA GLY A 187 -7.05 -1.42 5.90
C GLY A 187 -6.58 -2.61 5.07
N ASP A 188 -5.76 -2.32 4.10
CA ASP A 188 -5.11 -3.20 3.14
C ASP A 188 -6.10 -4.08 2.31
N PRO A 189 -7.12 -3.49 1.66
CA PRO A 189 -8.14 -4.25 0.96
C PRO A 189 -7.60 -4.87 -0.34
N VAL A 190 -7.78 -6.18 -0.52
CA VAL A 190 -7.44 -6.87 -1.76
C VAL A 190 -8.60 -7.74 -2.24
N LEU A 191 -8.83 -7.73 -3.55
CA LEU A 191 -9.88 -8.45 -4.24
C LEU A 191 -9.32 -9.53 -5.18
N ALA A 192 -10.02 -10.65 -5.32
CA ALA A 192 -9.70 -11.65 -6.33
C ALA A 192 -10.96 -12.39 -6.80
N PHE A 193 -11.20 -12.44 -8.11
CA PHE A 193 -12.21 -13.35 -8.66
C PHE A 193 -11.68 -14.78 -8.73
N SER A 194 -12.59 -15.76 -8.55
CA SER A 194 -12.32 -17.13 -8.96
C SER A 194 -12.17 -17.19 -10.50
N PRO A 195 -11.40 -18.15 -11.04
CA PRO A 195 -11.17 -18.24 -12.49
C PRO A 195 -12.47 -18.39 -13.32
N ASP A 196 -13.52 -18.95 -12.74
CA ASP A 196 -14.85 -19.07 -13.34
C ASP A 196 -15.73 -17.81 -13.19
N GLY A 197 -15.24 -16.78 -12.47
CA GLY A 197 -15.97 -15.54 -12.20
C GLY A 197 -17.16 -15.67 -11.26
N GLN A 198 -17.40 -16.85 -10.66
CA GLN A 198 -18.59 -17.11 -9.84
C GLN A 198 -18.44 -16.61 -8.39
N ARG A 199 -17.21 -16.45 -7.91
CA ARG A 199 -16.89 -15.94 -6.59
C ARG A 199 -15.92 -14.79 -6.66
N LEU A 200 -16.11 -13.85 -5.78
CA LEU A 200 -15.20 -12.74 -5.55
C LEU A 200 -14.82 -12.78 -4.08
N TYR A 201 -13.52 -12.80 -3.82
CA TYR A 201 -12.94 -12.78 -2.50
C TYR A 201 -12.45 -11.38 -2.17
N TYR A 202 -12.62 -11.00 -0.92
CA TYR A 202 -12.08 -9.78 -0.32
C TYR A 202 -11.23 -10.19 0.88
N SER A 203 -9.98 -9.76 0.95
CA SER A 203 -9.17 -9.81 2.16
C SER A 203 -8.98 -8.42 2.73
N GLY A 204 -8.74 -8.35 4.04
CA GLY A 204 -8.48 -7.11 4.76
C GLY A 204 -7.88 -7.35 6.12
N LEU A 205 -7.25 -6.33 6.67
CA LEU A 205 -6.71 -6.33 8.01
C LEU A 205 -7.75 -5.87 9.04
N VAL A 206 -7.71 -6.48 10.19
CA VAL A 206 -8.47 -6.06 11.37
C VAL A 206 -7.56 -5.94 12.57
N CYS A 207 -7.80 -4.94 13.43
CA CYS A 207 -6.96 -4.64 14.59
C CYS A 207 -7.78 -4.40 15.83
N ASN A 208 -7.13 -4.47 16.99
CA ASN A 208 -7.69 -3.96 18.24
C ASN A 208 -6.86 -2.77 18.73
N PHE A 209 -7.30 -1.56 18.40
CA PHE A 209 -6.63 -0.32 18.81
C PHE A 209 -6.75 -0.03 20.31
N ASP A 210 -7.73 -0.60 21.00
CA ASP A 210 -7.87 -0.44 22.46
C ASP A 210 -6.68 -1.04 23.24
N LYS A 211 -5.87 -1.87 22.59
CA LYS A 211 -4.70 -2.55 23.17
C LYS A 211 -3.38 -1.88 22.87
N PHE A 212 -3.40 -0.69 22.25
CA PHE A 212 -2.17 0.07 21.98
C PHE A 212 -1.28 0.19 23.25
N PRO A 213 0.07 0.09 23.16
CA PRO A 213 0.88 -0.07 21.93
C PRO A 213 1.01 -1.51 21.39
N ARG A 214 0.39 -2.49 22.00
CA ARG A 214 0.33 -3.88 21.55
C ARG A 214 -0.90 -4.07 20.68
N THR A 215 -0.89 -3.48 19.51
CA THR A 215 -2.00 -3.64 18.58
C THR A 215 -2.10 -5.08 18.14
N LEU A 216 -3.26 -5.67 18.38
CA LEU A 216 -3.57 -7.03 17.94
C LEU A 216 -4.09 -6.93 16.52
N SER A 217 -3.45 -7.62 15.58
CA SER A 217 -3.87 -7.63 14.18
C SER A 217 -4.30 -9.01 13.72
N GLY A 218 -5.25 -9.05 12.81
CA GLY A 218 -5.69 -10.26 12.15
C GLY A 218 -5.89 -10.03 10.67
N VAL A 219 -5.81 -11.10 9.89
CA VAL A 219 -6.18 -11.15 8.48
C VAL A 219 -7.45 -11.96 8.32
N ALA A 220 -8.40 -11.46 7.54
CA ALA A 220 -9.69 -12.10 7.34
C ALA A 220 -10.11 -12.06 5.86
N VAL A 221 -11.05 -12.92 5.48
CA VAL A 221 -11.56 -13.03 4.12
C VAL A 221 -13.08 -13.12 4.13
N ALA A 222 -13.75 -12.37 3.22
CA ALA A 222 -15.17 -12.50 2.91
C ALA A 222 -15.37 -12.90 1.45
N VAL A 223 -16.57 -13.40 1.14
CA VAL A 223 -16.91 -13.93 -0.19
C VAL A 223 -18.20 -13.29 -0.69
N SER A 224 -18.18 -12.85 -1.94
CA SER A 224 -19.36 -12.46 -2.72
C SER A 224 -19.61 -13.49 -3.83
N THR A 225 -20.88 -13.83 -4.06
CA THR A 225 -21.33 -14.69 -5.19
C THR A 225 -22.17 -13.95 -6.21
N ASN A 226 -22.23 -12.63 -6.10
CA ASN A 226 -23.02 -11.78 -6.99
C ASN A 226 -22.22 -10.58 -7.51
N GLY A 227 -20.91 -10.77 -7.71
CA GLY A 227 -20.05 -9.77 -8.32
C GLY A 227 -19.83 -8.51 -7.49
N GLY A 228 -19.77 -8.63 -6.18
CA GLY A 228 -19.46 -7.54 -5.25
C GLY A 228 -20.68 -6.85 -4.63
N ALA A 229 -21.92 -7.18 -5.06
CA ALA A 229 -23.11 -6.49 -4.58
C ALA A 229 -23.52 -6.86 -3.14
N SER A 230 -23.15 -8.05 -2.67
CA SER A 230 -23.31 -8.45 -1.26
C SER A 230 -22.23 -9.44 -0.85
N TRP A 231 -21.97 -9.55 0.44
CA TRP A 231 -20.84 -10.27 0.99
C TRP A 231 -21.24 -11.15 2.18
N SER A 232 -20.55 -12.27 2.34
CA SER A 232 -20.64 -13.08 3.55
C SER A 232 -20.06 -12.32 4.75
N ALA A 233 -20.37 -12.78 5.96
CA ALA A 233 -19.56 -12.43 7.11
C ALA A 233 -18.09 -12.89 6.88
N PRO A 234 -17.09 -12.18 7.46
CA PRO A 234 -15.70 -12.54 7.29
C PRO A 234 -15.33 -13.83 8.04
N THR A 235 -14.37 -14.57 7.49
CA THR A 235 -13.70 -15.68 8.17
C THR A 235 -12.30 -15.23 8.58
N MET A 236 -11.98 -15.35 9.88
CA MET A 236 -10.65 -15.07 10.40
C MET A 236 -9.66 -16.12 9.92
N VAL A 237 -8.56 -15.70 9.31
CA VAL A 237 -7.51 -16.59 8.81
C VAL A 237 -6.36 -16.72 9.81
N ASP A 238 -5.87 -15.59 10.32
CA ASP A 238 -4.86 -15.54 11.37
C ASP A 238 -5.16 -14.39 12.33
N TYR A 239 -5.11 -14.68 13.62
CA TYR A 239 -5.29 -13.68 14.66
C TYR A 239 -4.71 -14.17 15.96
N ARG A 240 -3.95 -13.36 16.65
CA ARG A 240 -3.48 -13.66 18.00
C ARG A 240 -3.62 -12.50 18.93
N ALA A 241 -4.19 -12.79 20.11
CA ALA A 241 -4.35 -11.84 21.20
C ALA A 241 -3.06 -11.60 22.02
N SER A 242 -1.89 -12.14 21.62
CA SER A 242 -0.64 -12.02 22.39
C SER A 242 0.21 -10.81 22.09
N GLY A 243 0.04 -10.19 20.91
CA GLY A 243 0.84 -9.03 20.48
C GLY A 243 2.33 -9.34 20.24
N ASP A 244 2.68 -10.61 20.01
CA ASP A 244 4.05 -11.04 19.71
C ASP A 244 4.40 -10.82 18.23
N PHE A 245 3.40 -10.56 17.42
CA PHE A 245 3.55 -10.26 16.01
C PHE A 245 2.41 -9.34 15.54
N PHE A 246 2.67 -8.73 14.40
CA PHE A 246 1.73 -7.92 13.64
C PHE A 246 1.60 -8.51 12.24
N ASN A 247 0.38 -8.59 11.70
CA ASN A 247 0.10 -9.00 10.33
C ASN A 247 -0.12 -7.76 9.46
N ASP A 248 0.44 -7.76 8.26
CA ASP A 248 0.42 -6.62 7.36
C ASP A 248 0.49 -7.04 5.89
N LYS A 249 -0.03 -6.20 4.98
CA LYS A 249 0.05 -6.34 3.52
C LYS A 249 -0.38 -7.73 3.03
N GLU A 250 -1.58 -8.13 3.42
CA GLU A 250 -2.14 -9.39 2.93
C GLU A 250 -2.57 -9.28 1.47
N TRP A 251 -2.50 -10.40 0.76
CA TRP A 251 -2.88 -10.50 -0.64
C TRP A 251 -3.61 -11.82 -0.91
N VAL A 252 -4.87 -11.74 -1.40
CA VAL A 252 -5.70 -12.90 -1.73
C VAL A 252 -5.65 -13.20 -3.23
N THR A 253 -5.63 -14.48 -3.58
CA THR A 253 -5.86 -14.97 -4.94
C THR A 253 -6.68 -16.25 -4.93
N ALA A 254 -7.39 -16.52 -6.01
CA ALA A 254 -8.15 -17.75 -6.19
C ALA A 254 -7.51 -18.65 -7.25
N GLY A 255 -7.44 -19.92 -6.95
CA GLY A 255 -7.05 -20.98 -7.89
C GLY A 255 -8.24 -21.72 -8.48
N PRO A 256 -7.98 -22.80 -9.24
CA PRO A 256 -9.04 -23.64 -9.81
C PRO A 256 -9.96 -24.23 -8.72
N GLY A 257 -11.23 -24.40 -9.08
CA GLY A 257 -12.24 -24.96 -8.19
C GLY A 257 -12.56 -24.06 -7.00
N ASN A 258 -12.39 -24.59 -5.79
CA ASN A 258 -12.64 -23.87 -4.54
C ASN A 258 -11.36 -23.47 -3.81
N THR A 259 -10.21 -23.49 -4.47
CA THR A 259 -8.95 -23.14 -3.84
C THR A 259 -8.77 -21.64 -3.73
N VAL A 260 -8.31 -21.18 -2.56
CA VAL A 260 -8.00 -19.78 -2.28
C VAL A 260 -6.68 -19.74 -1.53
N TYR A 261 -5.85 -18.78 -1.83
CA TYR A 261 -4.56 -18.56 -1.19
C TYR A 261 -4.50 -17.13 -0.68
N LEU A 262 -3.97 -16.98 0.52
CA LEU A 262 -3.75 -15.69 1.16
C LEU A 262 -2.31 -15.63 1.65
N THR A 263 -1.54 -14.64 1.21
CA THR A 263 -0.20 -14.34 1.72
C THR A 263 -0.22 -13.05 2.50
N TRP A 264 0.71 -12.89 3.43
CA TRP A 264 0.91 -11.62 4.16
C TRP A 264 2.28 -11.58 4.80
N THR A 265 2.69 -10.41 5.22
CA THR A 265 3.87 -10.18 6.03
C THR A 265 3.52 -10.39 7.50
N LYS A 266 4.31 -11.19 8.20
CA LYS A 266 4.14 -11.42 9.63
C LYS A 266 5.33 -10.86 10.39
N PHE A 267 5.15 -9.67 10.94
CA PHE A 267 6.20 -8.98 11.70
C PHE A 267 6.30 -9.55 13.11
N TYR A 268 7.42 -10.15 13.43
CA TYR A 268 7.72 -10.59 14.78
C TYR A 268 8.46 -9.49 15.54
N GLN A 269 7.92 -9.15 16.68
CA GLN A 269 8.44 -8.12 17.56
C GLN A 269 9.13 -8.72 18.77
N GLY A 270 10.07 -7.98 19.35
CA GLY A 270 10.72 -8.35 20.60
C GLY A 270 9.77 -8.29 21.81
N PRO A 271 10.25 -8.69 22.99
CA PRO A 271 9.45 -8.68 24.21
C PRO A 271 8.79 -7.31 24.46
N ARG A 272 7.48 -7.32 24.74
CA ARG A 272 6.65 -6.11 24.97
C ARG A 272 6.43 -5.27 23.70
N GLY A 273 6.57 -5.84 22.49
CA GLY A 273 6.44 -5.10 21.25
C GLY A 273 7.63 -4.15 20.98
N LEU A 274 8.76 -4.34 21.65
CA LEU A 274 9.94 -3.52 21.49
C LEU A 274 10.91 -4.19 20.50
N GLY A 275 11.25 -3.45 19.45
CA GLY A 275 12.23 -3.88 18.46
C GLY A 275 11.66 -4.90 17.47
N TYR A 276 12.19 -4.85 16.29
CA TYR A 276 11.85 -5.71 15.17
C TYR A 276 12.82 -6.91 15.10
N LEU A 277 12.28 -8.10 14.92
CA LEU A 277 13.06 -9.33 14.87
C LEU A 277 13.16 -9.93 13.47
N ARG A 278 12.05 -10.04 12.78
CA ARG A 278 11.93 -10.59 11.42
C ARG A 278 10.52 -10.39 10.88
N SER A 279 10.39 -10.43 9.55
CA SER A 279 9.11 -10.35 8.83
C SER A 279 9.02 -11.38 7.69
N PRO A 280 8.87 -12.67 7.98
CA PRO A 280 8.68 -13.66 6.92
C PRO A 280 7.37 -13.38 6.18
N ILE A 281 7.38 -13.63 4.86
CA ILE A 281 6.16 -13.82 4.11
C ILE A 281 5.58 -15.18 4.49
N VAL A 282 4.31 -15.19 4.82
CA VAL A 282 3.57 -16.39 5.21
C VAL A 282 2.31 -16.56 4.35
N MET A 283 1.74 -17.75 4.38
CA MET A 283 0.55 -18.11 3.61
C MET A 283 -0.38 -19.02 4.40
N ALA A 284 -1.68 -18.87 4.16
CA ALA A 284 -2.70 -19.88 4.41
C ALA A 284 -3.48 -20.19 3.13
N SER A 285 -4.07 -21.36 3.05
CA SER A 285 -4.89 -21.80 1.92
C SER A 285 -6.22 -22.38 2.37
N SER A 286 -7.23 -22.22 1.52
CA SER A 286 -8.55 -22.84 1.65
C SER A 286 -8.82 -23.75 0.47
N SER A 287 -9.49 -24.86 0.68
CA SER A 287 -9.97 -25.78 -0.37
C SER A 287 -11.49 -25.82 -0.49
N ASP A 288 -12.19 -25.01 0.29
CA ASP A 288 -13.67 -24.98 0.39
C ASP A 288 -14.28 -23.59 0.08
N GLY A 289 -13.52 -22.78 -0.64
CA GLY A 289 -13.98 -21.44 -1.08
C GLY A 289 -13.91 -20.39 0.03
N GLY A 290 -12.91 -20.47 0.90
CA GLY A 290 -12.65 -19.47 1.95
C GLY A 290 -13.42 -19.70 3.25
N LYS A 291 -14.12 -20.83 3.41
CA LYS A 291 -14.87 -21.15 4.62
C LYS A 291 -13.97 -21.61 5.75
N THR A 292 -12.97 -22.44 5.44
CA THR A 292 -11.94 -22.90 6.39
C THR A 292 -10.55 -22.72 5.81
N TRP A 293 -9.57 -22.53 6.68
CA TRP A 293 -8.20 -22.22 6.30
C TRP A 293 -7.19 -23.17 6.94
N SER A 294 -6.12 -23.46 6.20
CA SER A 294 -5.01 -24.25 6.70
C SER A 294 -4.27 -23.52 7.83
N SER A 295 -3.40 -24.22 8.53
CA SER A 295 -2.39 -23.58 9.36
C SER A 295 -1.46 -22.70 8.53
N VAL A 296 -0.98 -21.62 9.15
CA VAL A 296 -0.03 -20.66 8.53
C VAL A 296 1.31 -21.34 8.24
N LYS A 297 1.85 -21.11 7.04
CA LYS A 297 3.13 -21.64 6.57
C LYS A 297 4.03 -20.51 6.11
N ALA A 298 5.35 -20.68 6.21
CA ALA A 298 6.31 -19.76 5.63
C ALA A 298 6.36 -19.90 4.09
N VAL A 299 6.42 -18.79 3.39
CA VAL A 299 6.69 -18.67 1.96
C VAL A 299 8.15 -18.28 1.75
N SER A 300 8.61 -17.22 2.43
CA SER A 300 10.02 -16.85 2.43
C SER A 300 10.82 -17.87 3.24
N ASP A 301 12.03 -18.17 2.76
CA ASP A 301 12.93 -19.10 3.42
C ASP A 301 13.75 -18.44 4.55
N ALA A 302 14.58 -19.23 5.21
CA ALA A 302 15.39 -18.75 6.33
C ALA A 302 16.50 -17.76 5.90
N ALA A 303 16.86 -17.70 4.62
CA ALA A 303 17.81 -16.74 4.10
C ALA A 303 17.18 -15.35 3.93
N HIS A 304 15.85 -15.29 3.82
CA HIS A 304 15.06 -14.07 3.64
C HIS A 304 14.21 -13.81 4.91
N PRO A 305 14.79 -13.32 6.01
CA PRO A 305 14.07 -13.06 7.26
C PRO A 305 13.34 -11.71 7.27
N PHE A 306 13.68 -10.79 6.36
CA PHE A 306 13.18 -9.41 6.33
C PHE A 306 12.52 -9.14 4.97
N ASN A 307 11.19 -9.14 4.94
CA ASN A 307 10.43 -9.03 3.70
C ASN A 307 9.13 -8.27 3.92
N GLN A 308 8.56 -7.72 2.82
CA GLN A 308 7.22 -7.13 2.81
C GLN A 308 6.60 -7.07 1.42
N GLY A 309 5.32 -6.64 1.34
CA GLY A 309 4.63 -6.32 0.10
C GLY A 309 4.39 -7.54 -0.79
N SER A 310 3.99 -8.68 -0.21
CA SER A 310 3.78 -9.91 -0.98
C SER A 310 2.53 -9.82 -1.86
N GLN A 311 2.67 -10.26 -3.12
CA GLN A 311 1.55 -10.50 -4.01
C GLN A 311 1.57 -11.95 -4.51
N VAL A 312 0.51 -12.71 -4.25
CA VAL A 312 0.35 -14.09 -4.70
C VAL A 312 -0.54 -14.16 -5.93
N ALA A 313 -0.15 -14.99 -6.90
CA ALA A 313 -0.95 -15.30 -8.09
C ALA A 313 -0.84 -16.78 -8.45
N VAL A 314 -1.88 -17.30 -9.13
CA VAL A 314 -1.95 -18.67 -9.64
C VAL A 314 -1.83 -18.64 -11.15
N ALA A 315 -0.88 -19.38 -11.70
CA ALA A 315 -0.75 -19.54 -13.13
C ALA A 315 -1.77 -20.55 -13.70
N PRO A 316 -2.04 -20.55 -15.00
CA PRO A 316 -2.98 -21.50 -15.62
C PRO A 316 -2.65 -22.97 -15.40
N ASP A 317 -1.37 -23.31 -15.23
CA ASP A 317 -0.90 -24.66 -14.89
C ASP A 317 -1.07 -25.03 -13.41
N GLY A 318 -1.58 -24.11 -12.58
CA GLY A 318 -1.78 -24.27 -11.14
C GLY A 318 -0.55 -23.96 -10.29
N ALA A 319 0.56 -23.52 -10.88
CA ALA A 319 1.72 -23.07 -10.12
C ALA A 319 1.41 -21.77 -9.37
N LEU A 320 1.90 -21.67 -8.15
CA LEU A 320 1.80 -20.46 -7.32
C LEU A 320 3.08 -19.66 -7.46
N TYR A 321 2.91 -18.36 -7.58
CA TYR A 321 4.00 -17.39 -7.53
C TYR A 321 3.68 -16.34 -6.47
N VAL A 322 4.67 -16.01 -5.66
CA VAL A 322 4.58 -14.95 -4.64
C VAL A 322 5.75 -14.00 -4.86
N ALA A 323 5.47 -12.81 -5.36
CA ALA A 323 6.46 -11.76 -5.48
C ALA A 323 6.48 -10.94 -4.20
N TYR A 324 7.66 -10.56 -3.72
CA TYR A 324 7.82 -9.70 -2.55
C TYR A 324 9.16 -8.98 -2.57
N GLU A 325 9.23 -7.87 -1.87
CA GLU A 325 10.47 -7.19 -1.58
C GLU A 325 11.12 -7.81 -0.34
N GLY A 326 12.44 -7.95 -0.35
CA GLY A 326 13.20 -8.49 0.77
C GLY A 326 14.62 -7.99 0.80
N SER A 327 15.23 -7.97 1.98
CA SER A 327 16.64 -7.61 2.13
C SER A 327 17.56 -8.69 1.57
N ASP A 328 18.60 -8.29 0.84
CA ASP A 328 19.52 -9.19 0.15
C ASP A 328 20.51 -9.85 1.13
N PRO A 329 20.45 -11.17 1.36
CA PRO A 329 21.38 -11.86 2.24
C PRO A 329 22.82 -11.84 1.72
N ALA A 330 23.05 -11.71 0.41
CA ALA A 330 24.39 -11.67 -0.17
C ALA A 330 25.15 -10.39 0.23
N THR A 331 24.45 -9.32 0.55
CA THR A 331 25.02 -8.05 1.02
C THR A 331 25.00 -7.91 2.54
N GLY A 332 24.63 -8.97 3.26
CA GLY A 332 24.42 -8.93 4.71
C GLY A 332 23.19 -8.08 5.09
N TYR A 333 22.17 -8.07 4.24
CA TYR A 333 20.93 -7.31 4.39
C TYR A 333 21.14 -5.77 4.32
N ALA A 334 22.14 -5.33 3.59
CA ALA A 334 22.41 -3.90 3.41
C ALA A 334 21.72 -3.32 2.17
N THR A 335 21.14 -4.16 1.33
CA THR A 335 20.47 -3.77 0.09
C THR A 335 19.20 -4.59 -0.11
N ASP A 336 18.34 -4.15 -0.99
CA ASP A 336 17.04 -4.75 -1.25
C ASP A 336 16.96 -5.48 -2.58
N GLN A 337 16.05 -6.42 -2.66
CA GLN A 337 15.85 -7.27 -3.81
C GLN A 337 14.38 -7.61 -4.01
N LEU A 338 14.00 -7.82 -5.26
CA LEU A 338 12.76 -8.46 -5.64
C LEU A 338 12.96 -9.98 -5.62
N VAL A 339 12.17 -10.68 -4.83
CA VAL A 339 12.17 -12.14 -4.72
C VAL A 339 10.86 -12.70 -5.26
N VAL A 340 10.95 -13.81 -5.98
CA VAL A 340 9.78 -14.62 -6.36
C VAL A 340 9.90 -16.00 -5.74
N ALA A 341 8.93 -16.35 -4.91
CA ALA A 341 8.75 -17.70 -4.38
C ALA A 341 7.80 -18.48 -5.30
N ARG A 342 8.27 -19.59 -5.87
CA ARG A 342 7.49 -20.46 -6.76
C ARG A 342 7.14 -21.78 -6.06
N SER A 343 5.89 -22.23 -6.21
CA SER A 343 5.43 -23.54 -5.75
C SER A 343 4.66 -24.26 -6.87
N THR A 344 4.96 -25.54 -7.09
CA THR A 344 4.23 -26.41 -8.04
C THR A 344 3.41 -27.50 -7.33
N ASN A 345 3.30 -27.40 -5.99
CA ASN A 345 2.61 -28.39 -5.15
C ASN A 345 1.56 -27.74 -4.23
N GLY A 346 0.87 -26.71 -4.72
CA GLY A 346 -0.22 -26.05 -4.00
C GLY A 346 0.24 -25.32 -2.73
N GLY A 347 1.46 -24.76 -2.73
CA GLY A 347 2.01 -24.04 -1.58
C GLY A 347 2.51 -24.93 -0.45
N THR A 348 2.75 -26.23 -0.70
CA THR A 348 3.36 -27.12 0.29
C THR A 348 4.83 -26.78 0.54
N SER A 349 5.54 -26.35 -0.52
CA SER A 349 6.90 -25.84 -0.45
C SER A 349 7.12 -24.79 -1.51
N PHE A 350 8.11 -23.91 -1.30
CA PHE A 350 8.47 -22.83 -2.19
C PHE A 350 9.98 -22.85 -2.49
N LEU A 351 10.31 -22.49 -3.73
CA LEU A 351 11.66 -22.14 -4.14
C LEU A 351 11.73 -20.62 -4.28
N ASN A 352 12.55 -19.98 -3.47
CA ASN A 352 12.77 -18.53 -3.49
C ASN A 352 13.93 -18.18 -4.42
N SER A 353 13.73 -17.21 -5.30
CA SER A 353 14.74 -16.78 -6.27
C SER A 353 14.75 -15.25 -6.34
N GLN A 354 15.94 -14.66 -6.26
CA GLN A 354 16.14 -13.25 -6.56
C GLN A 354 15.89 -13.02 -8.05
N VAL A 355 15.09 -12.00 -8.36
CA VAL A 355 14.71 -11.64 -9.74
C VAL A 355 15.38 -10.32 -10.15
N ALA A 356 15.49 -9.38 -9.24
CA ALA A 356 16.11 -8.08 -9.48
C ALA A 356 16.71 -7.51 -8.19
N ARG A 357 17.68 -6.61 -8.32
CA ARG A 357 18.03 -5.64 -7.30
C ARG A 357 16.96 -4.55 -7.25
N VAL A 358 16.59 -4.14 -6.05
CA VAL A 358 15.76 -2.96 -5.79
C VAL A 358 16.64 -1.84 -5.21
N TRP A 359 16.45 -0.61 -5.67
CA TRP A 359 17.18 0.57 -5.22
C TRP A 359 16.29 1.39 -4.28
N ASP A 360 16.02 0.81 -3.11
CA ASP A 360 15.14 1.35 -2.08
C ASP A 360 15.87 1.62 -0.75
N ASP A 361 17.18 1.64 -0.78
CA ASP A 361 18.00 1.92 0.40
C ASP A 361 17.80 3.37 0.89
N LEU A 362 17.82 3.58 2.20
CA LEU A 362 17.59 4.91 2.82
C LEU A 362 18.49 6.01 2.29
N ASP A 363 19.72 5.69 1.92
CA ASP A 363 20.68 6.65 1.39
C ASP A 363 20.43 7.04 -0.07
N CYS A 364 19.42 6.44 -0.72
CA CYS A 364 18.94 6.81 -2.06
C CYS A 364 17.92 7.98 -2.03
N TYR A 365 17.32 8.27 -0.89
CA TYR A 365 16.14 9.14 -0.79
C TYR A 365 16.28 10.26 0.23
N PRO A 366 15.56 11.37 0.05
CA PRO A 366 15.36 12.31 1.13
C PRO A 366 14.55 11.66 2.25
N LEU A 367 14.91 11.98 3.50
CA LEU A 367 14.25 11.54 4.70
C LEU A 367 13.62 12.76 5.39
N GLN A 368 12.69 13.43 4.73
CA GLN A 368 12.23 14.77 5.10
C GLN A 368 11.03 14.77 6.06
N LEU A 369 10.49 13.60 6.39
CA LEU A 369 9.27 13.52 7.17
C LEU A 369 9.53 13.48 8.66
N PRO A 370 9.20 14.53 9.42
CA PRO A 370 9.10 14.43 10.86
C PRO A 370 8.07 13.38 11.32
N GLY A 371 6.95 13.27 10.60
CA GLY A 371 5.87 12.32 10.89
C GLY A 371 6.09 10.89 10.37
N ALA A 372 6.89 10.69 9.32
CA ALA A 372 7.23 9.36 8.79
C ALA A 372 8.52 8.79 9.39
N GLN A 373 9.05 9.41 10.41
CA GLN A 373 10.13 8.88 11.25
C GLN A 373 11.36 8.38 10.47
N GLY A 374 11.77 9.11 9.43
CA GLY A 374 12.96 8.79 8.65
C GLY A 374 12.72 7.81 7.49
N ARG A 375 11.48 7.64 7.04
CA ARG A 375 11.16 6.85 5.84
C ARG A 375 11.50 7.59 4.55
N GLN A 376 11.67 6.82 3.48
CA GLN A 376 11.91 7.35 2.14
C GLN A 376 10.74 8.21 1.67
N THR A 377 11.09 9.32 1.03
CA THR A 377 10.14 10.22 0.37
C THR A 377 10.69 10.64 -0.99
N LEU A 378 9.86 11.20 -1.83
CA LEU A 378 10.36 11.91 -3.00
C LEU A 378 10.90 13.29 -2.62
N THR A 379 11.80 13.83 -3.42
CA THR A 379 12.27 15.20 -3.23
C THR A 379 11.11 16.18 -3.18
N ASN A 380 11.08 16.99 -2.12
CA ASN A 380 10.01 17.96 -1.84
C ASN A 380 8.63 17.37 -1.54
N GLU A 381 8.54 16.06 -1.28
CA GLU A 381 7.30 15.42 -0.82
C GLU A 381 7.35 15.11 0.68
N GLN A 382 6.18 14.73 1.22
CA GLN A 382 6.05 14.30 2.61
C GLN A 382 5.42 12.91 2.78
N PHE A 383 4.87 12.31 1.73
CA PHE A 383 4.38 10.95 1.81
C PHE A 383 5.52 9.94 1.74
N ARG A 384 5.38 8.87 2.48
CA ARG A 384 6.30 7.73 2.38
C ARG A 384 6.14 7.07 1.02
N ILE A 385 7.23 6.48 0.52
CA ILE A 385 7.22 5.63 -0.67
C ILE A 385 7.75 4.24 -0.33
N ASN A 386 7.49 3.29 -1.20
CA ASN A 386 8.01 1.94 -1.18
C ASN A 386 8.27 1.45 -2.61
N SER A 387 9.00 0.35 -2.75
CA SER A 387 9.28 -0.31 -4.02
C SER A 387 8.62 -1.68 -4.14
N PHE A 388 7.51 -1.90 -3.46
CA PHE A 388 6.78 -3.17 -3.50
C PHE A 388 6.47 -3.61 -4.93
N PRO A 389 6.68 -4.90 -5.23
CA PRO A 389 6.34 -5.43 -6.55
C PRO A 389 4.83 -5.47 -6.75
N SER A 390 4.38 -5.09 -7.95
CA SER A 390 3.07 -5.45 -8.45
C SER A 390 3.21 -6.53 -9.53
N MET A 391 2.49 -7.64 -9.37
CA MET A 391 2.60 -8.81 -10.22
C MET A 391 1.26 -9.14 -10.90
N SER A 392 1.32 -9.45 -12.19
CA SER A 392 0.20 -10.03 -12.92
C SER A 392 0.65 -11.24 -13.73
N ILE A 393 -0.17 -12.29 -13.71
CA ILE A 393 -0.01 -13.46 -14.59
C ILE A 393 -1.13 -13.40 -15.63
N ASP A 394 -0.75 -13.46 -16.88
CA ASP A 394 -1.70 -13.53 -17.99
C ASP A 394 -2.43 -14.87 -17.95
N PRO A 395 -3.75 -14.90 -17.72
CA PRO A 395 -4.50 -16.15 -17.59
C PRO A 395 -4.58 -16.97 -18.88
N THR A 396 -4.23 -16.38 -20.03
CA THR A 396 -4.30 -17.06 -21.34
C THR A 396 -2.95 -17.61 -21.77
N THR A 397 -1.85 -16.93 -21.43
CA THR A 397 -0.51 -17.30 -21.89
C THR A 397 0.37 -17.89 -20.78
N GLY A 398 0.01 -17.65 -19.52
CA GLY A 398 0.86 -17.96 -18.36
C GLY A 398 2.03 -16.99 -18.16
N GLY A 399 2.18 -16.00 -19.04
CA GLY A 399 3.25 -15.00 -18.95
C GLY A 399 3.14 -14.15 -17.70
N ILE A 400 4.25 -13.99 -17.00
CA ILE A 400 4.34 -13.23 -15.74
C ILE A 400 4.97 -11.87 -16.03
N ALA A 401 4.38 -10.80 -15.50
CA ALA A 401 4.92 -9.46 -15.50
C ALA A 401 4.99 -8.95 -14.06
N ILE A 402 6.13 -8.39 -13.66
CA ILE A 402 6.32 -7.76 -12.36
C ILE A 402 6.87 -6.37 -12.59
N VAL A 403 6.26 -5.37 -11.94
CA VAL A 403 6.69 -3.98 -11.98
C VAL A 403 6.93 -3.46 -10.56
N TRP A 404 7.81 -2.50 -10.46
CA TRP A 404 8.05 -1.69 -9.26
C TRP A 404 8.58 -0.32 -9.68
N ALA A 405 8.62 0.61 -8.75
CA ALA A 405 9.25 1.91 -8.96
C ALA A 405 10.32 2.11 -7.88
N ASP A 406 11.53 2.42 -8.30
CA ASP A 406 12.65 2.68 -7.41
C ASP A 406 13.61 3.73 -7.99
N ASP A 407 14.63 4.10 -7.23
CA ASP A 407 15.67 5.02 -7.66
C ASP A 407 16.53 4.42 -8.78
N GLN A 408 17.15 5.28 -9.60
CA GLN A 408 18.04 4.86 -10.70
C GLN A 408 19.38 4.31 -10.19
N GLY A 409 19.67 4.44 -8.91
CA GLY A 409 20.86 3.88 -8.26
C GLY A 409 22.18 4.57 -8.55
N ALA A 410 22.23 5.45 -9.53
CA ALA A 410 23.48 6.06 -9.97
C ALA A 410 23.72 7.41 -9.29
N GLY A 411 24.57 7.44 -8.30
CA GLY A 411 25.08 8.67 -7.68
C GLY A 411 24.35 9.18 -6.46
N ASN A 412 23.14 8.69 -6.16
CA ASN A 412 22.38 9.05 -4.97
C ASN A 412 22.52 8.00 -3.86
N CYS A 413 22.70 6.72 -4.25
CA CYS A 413 22.84 5.60 -3.33
C CYS A 413 24.30 5.27 -3.03
N GLY A 414 24.60 4.81 -1.82
CA GLY A 414 25.88 4.22 -1.49
C GLY A 414 27.00 5.17 -1.05
N SER A 415 26.68 6.43 -0.76
CA SER A 415 27.67 7.37 -0.20
C SER A 415 28.02 7.09 1.27
N GLY A 416 27.31 6.17 1.93
CA GLY A 416 27.52 5.85 3.35
C GLY A 416 27.14 6.97 4.32
N SER A 417 26.68 8.07 3.80
CA SER A 417 26.18 9.21 4.54
C SER A 417 24.67 9.25 4.35
N ALA A 418 23.90 8.88 5.37
CA ALA A 418 22.48 9.16 5.44
C ALA A 418 22.29 10.69 5.43
N THR A 419 22.45 11.29 4.28
CA THR A 419 22.16 12.69 4.09
C THR A 419 20.65 12.81 3.87
N PHE A 420 19.95 13.44 4.79
CA PHE A 420 18.55 13.82 4.67
C PHE A 420 18.25 14.72 3.46
N SER A 421 19.17 14.83 2.54
CA SER A 421 19.19 15.74 1.39
C SER A 421 19.32 15.04 0.04
N GLY A 422 19.07 13.72 -0.01
CA GLY A 422 19.02 12.99 -1.29
C GLY A 422 18.03 13.61 -2.27
N VAL A 423 18.28 13.42 -3.56
CA VAL A 423 17.36 13.81 -4.64
C VAL A 423 16.82 12.53 -5.24
N SER A 424 15.53 12.34 -5.17
CA SER A 424 14.88 11.16 -5.75
C SER A 424 14.92 11.18 -7.27
N SER A 425 15.02 10.00 -7.88
CA SER A 425 15.06 9.79 -9.33
C SER A 425 14.29 8.51 -9.70
N ASN A 426 13.09 8.38 -9.15
CA ASN A 426 12.29 7.16 -9.29
C ASN A 426 11.76 6.95 -10.71
N GLN A 427 11.95 5.71 -11.19
CA GLN A 427 11.41 5.27 -12.47
C GLN A 427 10.79 3.87 -12.34
N VAL A 428 9.80 3.60 -13.20
CA VAL A 428 9.14 2.29 -13.24
C VAL A 428 10.00 1.28 -13.99
N LYS A 429 10.21 0.13 -13.38
CA LYS A 429 10.93 -1.02 -13.92
C LYS A 429 10.01 -2.20 -14.13
N LEU A 430 10.38 -3.07 -15.07
CA LEU A 430 9.64 -4.26 -15.47
C LEU A 430 10.58 -5.43 -15.64
N VAL A 431 10.21 -6.60 -15.10
CA VAL A 431 10.75 -7.91 -15.47
C VAL A 431 9.63 -8.81 -15.96
N ARG A 432 9.96 -9.77 -16.81
CA ARG A 432 9.03 -10.75 -17.36
C ARG A 432 9.59 -12.15 -17.29
N SER A 433 8.69 -13.11 -17.21
CA SER A 433 9.01 -14.53 -17.36
C SER A 433 7.88 -15.25 -18.10
N ALA A 434 8.23 -16.25 -18.89
CA ALA A 434 7.25 -17.14 -19.53
C ALA A 434 7.02 -18.43 -18.72
N ASP A 435 7.88 -18.76 -17.78
CA ASP A 435 7.89 -20.04 -17.05
C ASP A 435 8.09 -19.88 -15.53
N GLY A 436 8.27 -18.65 -15.07
CA GLY A 436 8.52 -18.31 -13.65
C GLY A 436 9.89 -18.80 -13.13
N VAL A 437 10.78 -19.22 -14.02
CA VAL A 437 12.14 -19.68 -13.70
C VAL A 437 13.19 -18.78 -14.37
N HIS A 438 12.98 -18.47 -15.64
CA HIS A 438 13.87 -17.62 -16.42
C HIS A 438 13.27 -16.22 -16.54
N TRP A 439 14.00 -15.23 -16.04
CA TRP A 439 13.55 -13.84 -15.99
C TRP A 439 14.36 -12.96 -16.93
N THR A 440 13.68 -12.01 -17.55
CA THR A 440 14.38 -10.95 -18.30
C THR A 440 15.20 -10.09 -17.32
N ALA A 441 16.24 -9.44 -17.85
CA ALA A 441 16.88 -8.37 -17.09
C ALA A 441 15.85 -7.25 -16.80
N PRO A 442 15.97 -6.53 -15.66
CA PRO A 442 15.16 -5.37 -15.36
C PRO A 442 15.24 -4.33 -16.48
N ARG A 443 14.09 -3.88 -16.95
CA ARG A 443 13.97 -2.83 -17.95
C ARG A 443 13.28 -1.63 -17.35
N THR A 444 13.91 -0.47 -17.34
CA THR A 444 13.26 0.80 -17.05
C THR A 444 12.35 1.15 -18.22
N ILE A 445 11.05 1.34 -17.95
CA ILE A 445 10.03 1.59 -18.96
C ILE A 445 9.58 3.05 -19.01
N THR A 446 9.95 3.85 -18.02
CA THR A 446 9.72 5.30 -17.98
C THR A 446 11.03 6.06 -18.14
N ALA A 447 10.95 7.36 -18.36
CA ALA A 447 12.12 8.21 -18.56
C ALA A 447 11.84 9.65 -18.09
N GLY A 448 12.89 10.46 -18.07
CA GLY A 448 12.83 11.88 -17.69
C GLY A 448 13.14 12.11 -16.21
N ALA A 449 13.21 13.39 -15.82
CA ALA A 449 13.61 13.78 -14.47
C ALA A 449 12.48 13.71 -13.42
N ALA A 450 11.22 13.62 -13.88
CA ALA A 450 10.10 13.53 -12.95
C ALA A 450 10.01 12.14 -12.33
N ASP A 451 9.80 12.07 -11.03
CA ASP A 451 9.60 10.82 -10.31
C ASP A 451 8.33 10.08 -10.72
N LYS A 452 8.38 8.76 -10.66
CA LYS A 452 7.25 7.85 -10.81
C LYS A 452 7.23 6.89 -9.62
N VAL A 453 6.05 6.66 -9.05
CA VAL A 453 5.89 5.81 -7.88
C VAL A 453 4.63 4.94 -7.96
N TYR A 454 4.58 3.92 -7.10
CA TYR A 454 3.42 3.05 -6.90
C TYR A 454 2.91 2.42 -8.20
N ALA A 455 3.81 1.78 -8.91
CA ALA A 455 3.47 1.09 -10.16
C ALA A 455 2.58 -0.12 -9.93
N SER A 456 1.56 -0.28 -10.76
CA SER A 456 0.69 -1.46 -10.79
C SER A 456 0.59 -2.04 -12.20
N VAL A 457 0.34 -3.36 -12.30
CA VAL A 457 0.32 -4.07 -13.59
C VAL A 457 -0.90 -4.97 -13.74
N GLY A 458 -1.50 -4.95 -14.92
CA GLY A 458 -2.49 -5.93 -15.37
C GLY A 458 -2.06 -6.59 -16.67
N ALA A 459 -2.37 -7.88 -16.82
CA ALA A 459 -2.03 -8.66 -18.01
C ALA A 459 -3.19 -9.56 -18.45
N HIS A 460 -3.48 -9.60 -19.77
CA HIS A 460 -4.44 -10.52 -20.38
C HIS A 460 -4.17 -10.64 -21.89
N ALA A 461 -4.25 -11.85 -22.43
CA ALA A 461 -4.10 -12.17 -23.85
C ALA A 461 -2.84 -11.57 -24.50
N GLY A 462 -1.70 -11.62 -23.80
CA GLY A 462 -0.42 -11.07 -24.25
C GLY A 462 -0.28 -9.56 -24.07
N ARG A 463 -1.35 -8.86 -23.73
CA ARG A 463 -1.33 -7.43 -23.43
C ARG A 463 -0.94 -7.20 -21.97
N VAL A 464 -0.03 -6.26 -21.72
CA VAL A 464 0.36 -5.78 -20.39
C VAL A 464 0.13 -4.29 -20.34
N VAL A 465 -0.55 -3.82 -19.30
CA VAL A 465 -0.76 -2.40 -19.01
C VAL A 465 -0.21 -2.09 -17.62
N ILE A 466 0.49 -0.97 -17.51
CA ILE A 466 1.17 -0.53 -16.29
C ILE A 466 0.68 0.86 -15.97
N GLY A 467 0.13 1.04 -14.77
CA GLY A 467 -0.28 2.34 -14.22
C GLY A 467 0.71 2.80 -13.15
N TYR A 468 0.88 4.10 -12.96
CA TYR A 468 1.78 4.68 -11.95
C TYR A 468 1.48 6.16 -11.73
N TYR A 469 1.86 6.68 -10.57
CA TYR A 469 1.91 8.13 -10.37
C TYR A 469 3.12 8.73 -11.05
N THR A 470 2.95 9.95 -11.54
CA THR A 470 4.02 10.76 -12.12
C THR A 470 3.87 12.23 -11.74
N ARG A 471 4.99 12.91 -11.54
CA ARG A 471 5.03 14.38 -11.39
C ARG A 471 5.27 15.12 -12.71
N ALA A 472 5.29 14.41 -13.84
CA ALA A 472 5.65 14.98 -15.15
C ALA A 472 4.68 16.08 -15.64
N TYR A 473 3.46 16.09 -15.12
CA TYR A 473 2.41 17.04 -15.50
C TYR A 473 2.12 18.08 -14.40
N SER A 474 2.81 18.00 -13.26
CA SER A 474 2.60 18.94 -12.15
C SER A 474 2.90 20.37 -12.57
N PRO A 475 1.94 21.31 -12.51
CA PRO A 475 2.22 22.70 -12.81
C PRO A 475 3.13 23.30 -11.73
N ALA A 476 4.04 24.17 -12.15
CA ALA A 476 4.88 24.91 -11.23
C ALA A 476 4.03 25.94 -10.45
N PRO A 477 4.18 26.03 -9.12
CA PRO A 477 3.49 27.05 -8.34
C PRO A 477 3.88 28.46 -8.77
N THR A 478 2.92 29.38 -8.74
CA THR A 478 3.13 30.80 -9.00
C THR A 478 2.76 31.63 -7.76
N ALA A 479 2.96 32.94 -7.80
CA ALA A 479 2.53 33.80 -6.69
C ALA A 479 1.01 33.83 -6.49
N THR A 480 0.24 33.53 -7.54
CA THR A 480 -1.23 33.57 -7.53
C THR A 480 -1.86 32.17 -7.57
N ASP A 481 -1.12 31.14 -7.97
CA ASP A 481 -1.59 29.75 -7.97
C ASP A 481 -0.59 28.84 -7.24
N ARG A 482 -0.98 28.39 -6.09
CA ARG A 482 -0.24 27.47 -5.20
C ARG A 482 -0.87 26.10 -5.11
N SER A 483 -1.83 25.78 -5.98
CA SER A 483 -2.57 24.52 -5.94
C SER A 483 -1.65 23.28 -5.98
N CYS A 484 -0.51 23.37 -6.67
CA CYS A 484 0.51 22.32 -6.73
C CYS A 484 1.82 22.68 -6.02
N GLY A 485 1.77 23.63 -5.07
CA GLY A 485 2.89 23.98 -4.22
C GLY A 485 2.92 23.19 -2.91
N ILE A 486 4.07 23.21 -2.26
CA ILE A 486 4.23 22.60 -0.94
C ILE A 486 3.38 23.37 0.08
N ALA A 487 2.68 22.61 0.93
CA ALA A 487 2.01 23.09 2.13
C ALA A 487 2.56 22.29 3.33
N GLU A 488 3.02 23.00 4.35
CA GLU A 488 3.51 22.39 5.60
C GLU A 488 2.57 22.76 6.74
N LEU A 489 2.38 21.85 7.68
CA LEU A 489 1.70 22.16 8.93
C LEU A 489 2.73 22.67 9.93
N ASP A 490 2.51 23.87 10.43
CA ASP A 490 3.24 24.37 11.59
C ASP A 490 2.85 23.52 12.81
N SER A 491 3.81 22.77 13.33
CA SER A 491 3.60 21.84 14.45
C SER A 491 3.17 22.54 15.75
N THR A 492 3.35 23.85 15.86
CA THR A 492 3.00 24.66 17.03
C THR A 492 1.60 25.23 16.93
N THR A 493 1.22 25.71 15.75
CA THR A 493 -0.05 26.41 15.53
C THR A 493 -1.11 25.58 14.83
N GLY A 494 -0.71 24.48 14.17
CA GLY A 494 -1.61 23.67 13.32
C GLY A 494 -2.04 24.37 12.03
N ASN A 495 -1.44 25.52 11.70
CA ASN A 495 -1.75 26.26 10.48
C ASN A 495 -0.89 25.76 9.32
N VAL A 496 -1.47 25.82 8.13
CA VAL A 496 -0.72 25.59 6.89
C VAL A 496 0.22 26.77 6.66
N VAL A 497 1.50 26.47 6.53
CA VAL A 497 2.55 27.46 6.24
C VAL A 497 3.29 27.08 4.96
N LEU A 498 3.83 28.05 4.27
CA LEU A 498 4.72 27.81 3.12
C LEU A 498 6.16 27.63 3.64
N PRO A 499 6.96 26.76 3.01
CA PRO A 499 8.37 26.66 3.34
C PRO A 499 9.06 28.02 3.22
N THR A 500 10.00 28.30 4.10
CA THR A 500 10.81 29.54 4.08
C THR A 500 11.90 29.50 3.00
N ASP A 501 12.28 28.30 2.55
CA ASP A 501 13.21 28.10 1.45
C ASP A 501 12.49 28.34 0.11
N ALA A 502 12.97 29.31 -0.66
CA ALA A 502 12.39 29.68 -1.95
C ALA A 502 12.41 28.52 -2.97
N GLY A 503 13.38 27.63 -2.88
CA GLY A 503 13.46 26.44 -3.75
C GLY A 503 12.32 25.48 -3.48
N ARG A 504 12.04 25.18 -2.20
CA ARG A 504 10.91 24.34 -1.80
C ARG A 504 9.57 25.02 -1.99
N ALA A 505 9.47 26.31 -1.65
CA ALA A 505 8.23 27.07 -1.81
C ALA A 505 7.70 27.11 -3.26
N ASN A 506 8.58 26.90 -4.24
CA ASN A 506 8.24 26.88 -5.67
C ASN A 506 8.30 25.47 -6.28
N ALA A 507 8.50 24.42 -5.47
CA ALA A 507 8.52 23.04 -5.97
C ALA A 507 7.12 22.60 -6.42
N ALA A 508 7.06 21.99 -7.60
CA ALA A 508 5.85 21.36 -8.12
C ALA A 508 5.71 19.96 -7.52
N VAL A 509 4.62 19.73 -6.75
CA VAL A 509 4.42 18.51 -5.97
C VAL A 509 3.17 17.74 -6.36
N CYS A 510 2.37 18.22 -7.29
CA CYS A 510 1.18 17.50 -7.71
C CYS A 510 1.52 16.19 -8.39
N LEU A 511 0.66 15.22 -8.16
CA LEU A 511 0.69 13.91 -8.79
C LEU A 511 -0.38 13.79 -9.87
N ASP A 512 -0.06 13.02 -10.87
CA ASP A 512 -0.95 12.58 -11.94
C ASP A 512 -0.86 11.08 -12.08
N TRP A 513 -1.94 10.46 -12.55
CA TRP A 513 -1.94 9.05 -12.92
C TRP A 513 -1.69 8.91 -14.42
N ALA A 514 -0.77 8.02 -14.78
CA ALA A 514 -0.43 7.72 -16.16
C ALA A 514 -0.34 6.21 -16.41
N VAL A 515 -0.50 5.80 -17.66
CA VAL A 515 -0.38 4.40 -18.08
C VAL A 515 0.54 4.24 -19.28
N ARG A 516 1.15 3.05 -19.37
CA ARG A 516 1.88 2.56 -20.55
C ARG A 516 1.40 1.15 -20.90
N SER A 517 1.49 0.79 -22.19
CA SER A 517 1.01 -0.51 -22.67
C SER A 517 2.07 -1.24 -23.49
N SER A 518 2.02 -2.58 -23.44
CA SER A 518 2.87 -3.42 -24.30
C SER A 518 2.50 -3.35 -25.78
N SER A 519 1.35 -2.80 -26.13
CA SER A 519 0.90 -2.66 -27.53
C SER A 519 1.83 -1.80 -28.39
N ASP A 520 2.55 -0.87 -27.78
CA ASP A 520 3.58 -0.07 -28.40
C ASP A 520 4.96 -0.25 -27.73
N ASN A 521 5.16 -1.38 -27.07
CA ASN A 521 6.35 -1.70 -26.31
C ASN A 521 6.64 -0.69 -25.17
N PHE A 522 5.60 -0.13 -24.57
CA PHE A 522 5.64 0.88 -23.51
C PHE A 522 6.27 2.21 -23.93
N ALA A 523 6.27 2.53 -25.23
CA ALA A 523 6.91 3.74 -25.73
C ALA A 523 6.14 5.01 -25.35
N THR A 524 4.80 4.95 -25.40
CA THR A 524 3.95 6.13 -25.18
C THR A 524 3.43 6.14 -23.75
N GLU A 525 3.62 7.24 -23.04
CA GLU A 525 2.93 7.54 -21.79
C GLU A 525 1.60 8.23 -22.09
N LYS A 526 0.53 7.69 -21.53
CA LYS A 526 -0.80 8.31 -21.60
C LYS A 526 -1.19 8.81 -20.22
N ARG A 527 -1.31 10.12 -20.08
CA ARG A 527 -1.91 10.74 -18.88
C ARG A 527 -3.36 10.32 -18.79
N VAL A 528 -3.79 9.85 -17.62
CA VAL A 528 -5.17 9.42 -17.33
C VAL A 528 -5.92 10.53 -16.62
N THR A 529 -5.29 11.13 -15.61
CA THR A 529 -5.87 12.25 -14.87
C THR A 529 -6.16 13.43 -15.76
N THR A 530 -7.33 14.02 -15.60
CA THR A 530 -7.72 15.25 -16.29
C THR A 530 -7.17 16.50 -15.61
N GLN A 531 -6.79 16.36 -14.33
CA GLN A 531 -6.22 17.44 -13.53
C GLN A 531 -5.17 16.85 -12.57
N SER A 532 -4.07 17.57 -12.38
CA SER A 532 -3.08 17.24 -11.35
C SER A 532 -3.64 17.49 -9.96
N SER A 533 -3.27 16.66 -8.99
CA SER A 533 -3.75 16.76 -7.61
C SER A 533 -2.61 16.77 -6.59
N ASN A 534 -2.81 17.53 -5.50
CA ASN A 534 -1.78 17.81 -4.51
C ASN A 534 -1.84 16.80 -3.36
N PRO A 535 -0.81 15.97 -3.11
CA PRO A 535 -0.81 14.98 -2.03
C PRO A 535 -0.73 15.57 -0.62
N TYR A 536 -0.49 16.88 -0.47
CA TYR A 536 -0.42 17.56 0.83
C TYR A 536 -1.79 17.80 1.51
N ILE A 537 -2.83 17.05 1.14
CA ILE A 537 -4.21 17.37 1.54
C ILE A 537 -4.62 16.69 2.85
N THR A 538 -4.37 15.39 2.99
CA THR A 538 -4.78 14.61 4.17
C THR A 538 -3.58 13.97 4.84
N PHE A 539 -3.72 13.56 6.11
CA PHE A 539 -2.62 12.98 6.89
C PHE A 539 -1.35 13.86 6.88
N ALA A 540 -1.50 15.16 6.90
CA ALA A 540 -0.40 16.12 6.75
C ALA A 540 0.49 15.86 5.52
N GLY A 541 -0.06 15.23 4.48
CA GLY A 541 0.68 14.82 3.29
C GLY A 541 1.59 13.61 3.47
N SER A 542 1.50 12.89 4.60
CA SER A 542 2.47 11.84 4.94
C SER A 542 2.09 10.45 4.45
N PHE A 543 0.84 10.21 4.07
CA PHE A 543 0.37 8.92 3.59
C PHE A 543 -0.65 9.06 2.45
N ILE A 544 -0.42 8.37 1.36
CA ILE A 544 -1.29 8.35 0.18
C ILE A 544 -1.70 6.93 -0.23
N GLY A 545 -1.43 5.95 0.63
CA GLY A 545 -1.49 4.51 0.35
C GLY A 545 -0.14 3.95 -0.07
N ASP A 546 0.00 2.63 -0.01
CA ASP A 546 1.23 1.90 -0.35
C ASP A 546 1.15 1.18 -1.70
N TYR A 547 -0.03 1.10 -2.29
CA TYR A 547 -0.25 0.46 -3.60
C TYR A 547 -1.45 1.06 -4.33
N THR A 548 -1.56 0.68 -5.59
CA THR A 548 -2.59 1.07 -6.56
C THR A 548 -2.99 -0.15 -7.37
N GLY A 549 -3.97 -0.05 -8.26
CA GLY A 549 -4.47 -1.18 -9.02
C GLY A 549 -4.56 -0.94 -10.52
N THR A 550 -4.20 -1.96 -11.30
CA THR A 550 -4.41 -2.03 -12.76
C THR A 550 -4.85 -3.44 -13.14
N ALA A 551 -5.93 -3.55 -13.89
CA ALA A 551 -6.44 -4.81 -14.40
C ALA A 551 -6.70 -4.74 -15.90
N VAL A 552 -6.55 -5.85 -16.62
CA VAL A 552 -6.89 -6.00 -18.05
C VAL A 552 -7.96 -7.07 -18.16
N GLY A 553 -9.08 -6.73 -18.79
CA GLY A 553 -10.20 -7.64 -18.99
C GLY A 553 -10.05 -8.56 -20.21
N ALA A 554 -10.91 -9.57 -20.29
CA ALA A 554 -10.98 -10.49 -21.43
C ALA A 554 -11.36 -9.79 -22.74
N ASP A 555 -11.96 -8.63 -22.69
CA ASP A 555 -12.25 -7.75 -23.81
C ASP A 555 -11.04 -6.92 -24.28
N GLY A 556 -9.88 -7.10 -23.63
CA GLY A 556 -8.64 -6.40 -23.93
C GLY A 556 -8.58 -4.97 -23.39
N LYS A 557 -9.60 -4.50 -22.69
CA LYS A 557 -9.60 -3.16 -22.08
C LYS A 557 -8.94 -3.19 -20.71
N ALA A 558 -8.23 -2.11 -20.41
CA ALA A 558 -7.65 -1.91 -19.09
C ALA A 558 -8.50 -0.96 -18.25
N VAL A 559 -8.52 -1.25 -16.95
CA VAL A 559 -9.07 -0.38 -15.91
C VAL A 559 -7.98 -0.19 -14.85
N THR A 560 -7.82 1.03 -14.38
CA THR A 560 -6.82 1.38 -13.37
C THR A 560 -7.45 2.22 -12.26
N VAL A 561 -6.93 2.11 -11.05
CA VAL A 561 -7.44 2.81 -9.87
C VAL A 561 -6.29 3.38 -9.04
N TRP A 562 -6.49 4.56 -8.47
CA TRP A 562 -5.49 5.27 -7.67
C TRP A 562 -6.15 6.18 -6.63
N THR A 563 -5.38 6.65 -5.65
CA THR A 563 -5.77 7.73 -4.74
C THR A 563 -5.60 9.07 -5.44
N ASP A 564 -6.63 9.87 -5.47
CA ASP A 564 -6.59 11.24 -6.00
C ASP A 564 -6.88 12.24 -4.87
N PHE A 565 -6.33 13.44 -4.97
CA PHE A 565 -6.35 14.42 -3.88
C PHE A 565 -7.18 15.66 -4.19
N ARG A 566 -7.86 15.71 -5.33
CA ARG A 566 -8.64 16.90 -5.75
C ARG A 566 -9.99 17.03 -5.06
N GLY A 567 -10.50 15.97 -4.45
CA GLY A 567 -11.88 15.92 -3.95
C GLY A 567 -12.92 15.94 -5.08
N ASN A 568 -14.16 16.20 -4.75
CA ASN A 568 -15.23 16.33 -5.74
C ASN A 568 -15.49 17.82 -6.02
N PRO A 569 -15.11 18.35 -7.20
CA PRO A 569 -15.23 19.76 -7.51
C PRO A 569 -16.64 20.31 -7.30
N GLY A 570 -16.76 21.35 -6.49
CA GLY A 570 -18.00 22.02 -6.18
C GLY A 570 -18.92 21.31 -5.17
N LEU A 571 -18.56 20.11 -4.70
CA LEU A 571 -19.33 19.34 -3.73
C LEU A 571 -18.57 19.10 -2.42
N THR A 572 -17.29 18.77 -2.49
CA THR A 572 -16.47 18.47 -1.30
C THR A 572 -15.13 19.18 -1.37
N PRO A 573 -14.53 19.54 -0.21
CA PRO A 573 -13.15 19.96 -0.16
C PRO A 573 -12.23 18.90 -0.76
N ALA A 574 -11.00 19.31 -1.10
CA ALA A 574 -9.95 18.39 -1.48
C ALA A 574 -9.79 17.28 -0.44
N ASN A 575 -9.73 16.02 -0.89
CA ASN A 575 -9.71 14.81 -0.07
C ASN A 575 -8.93 13.70 -0.80
N GLN A 576 -8.62 12.62 -0.11
CA GLN A 576 -8.18 11.39 -0.76
C GLN A 576 -9.40 10.60 -1.20
N ASP A 577 -9.59 10.45 -2.49
CA ASP A 577 -10.70 9.72 -3.08
C ASP A 577 -10.18 8.60 -4.00
N ALA A 578 -10.92 7.50 -4.10
CA ALA A 578 -10.64 6.46 -5.06
C ALA A 578 -11.12 6.89 -6.44
N LEU A 579 -10.20 7.07 -7.38
CA LEU A 579 -10.50 7.38 -8.78
C LEU A 579 -10.19 6.20 -9.68
N VAL A 580 -10.96 6.05 -10.74
CA VAL A 580 -10.81 5.02 -11.75
C VAL A 580 -10.64 5.64 -13.13
N GLY A 581 -9.76 5.02 -13.92
CA GLY A 581 -9.63 5.30 -15.34
C GLY A 581 -9.94 4.07 -16.18
N THR A 582 -10.66 4.24 -17.28
CA THR A 582 -11.08 3.14 -18.17
C THR A 582 -10.79 3.45 -19.62
N GLY A 583 -10.88 2.42 -20.50
CA GLY A 583 -10.82 2.61 -21.96
C GLY A 583 -9.40 2.72 -22.53
N PHE A 584 -8.45 2.07 -21.90
CA PHE A 584 -7.05 2.03 -22.37
C PHE A 584 -6.76 0.78 -23.17
#